data_8d3e97a345fa12b7e4f54f97e7645ccf
#
_entry.id   8d3e97a345fa12b7e4f54f97e7645ccf
#
_cell.length_a   1.000
_cell.length_b   1.000
_cell.length_c   1.000
_cell.angle_alpha   90.00
_cell.angle_beta   90.00
_cell.angle_gamma   90.00
#
_symmetry.space_group_name_H-M   'P 1'
#
loop_
_entity.id
_entity.type
_entity.pdbx_description
1 polymer ?
#
loop_
_entity_poly.entity_id
_entity_poly.type
_entity_poly.pdbx_seq_one_letter_code
_entity_poly.pdbx_strand_id
1 'polypeptide(L)'
;MMAARIFAGSIFVAGAVLLAAVFLGGNSTEDTVETATAASEAPQGDAPPAVDSSTGADGDVALDEQAPAATQPAIPEPDNYGPRLDLVNLQGWINSDITELDELDGKVVVLELWTFGCFNCQNRIPHTQELYARTSRDDLEIVGVHAPEFDFEREVPAIERAVSDFGVTWPVALDPDKENFRAWQEGGRRFWPRTYVIDQNGDIRFNHIGEGAYDELDDTVDYLLANPPTPTTAS
;
A
#
# COMPACT_ATOMS: atom_id res chain seq x y z
N MET A 1 50.07 32.98 -18.32
CA MET A 1 51.09 31.92 -18.41
C MET A 1 50.37 30.63 -18.15
N MET A 2 49.97 29.93 -19.18
CA MET A 2 50.50 28.65 -19.72
C MET A 2 50.47 27.54 -18.64
N ALA A 3 49.90 26.40 -18.78
CA ALA A 3 49.73 25.55 -19.97
C ALA A 3 48.67 24.48 -19.74
N ALA A 4 47.93 24.17 -20.81
CA ALA A 4 47.09 23.00 -20.95
C ALA A 4 47.94 21.72 -21.07
N ARG A 5 47.41 20.56 -20.65
CA ARG A 5 47.81 19.26 -21.21
C ARG A 5 46.61 18.34 -21.35
N ILE A 6 46.26 18.09 -22.57
CA ILE A 6 45.37 17.04 -23.09
C ILE A 6 46.16 15.73 -23.11
N PHE A 7 45.54 14.61 -22.69
CA PHE A 7 45.90 13.30 -23.19
C PHE A 7 44.64 12.46 -23.46
N ALA A 8 44.47 12.19 -24.74
CA ALA A 8 43.52 11.21 -25.26
C ALA A 8 44.18 9.81 -25.23
N GLY A 9 43.38 8.81 -25.05
CA GLY A 9 43.82 7.41 -25.19
C GLY A 9 42.62 6.48 -25.32
N SER A 10 42.18 6.28 -26.56
CA SER A 10 41.27 5.21 -26.94
C SER A 10 41.99 3.87 -26.93
N ILE A 11 41.35 2.82 -26.39
CA ILE A 11 41.59 1.45 -26.87
C ILE A 11 40.27 0.69 -26.91
N PHE A 12 39.88 0.38 -28.15
CA PHE A 12 38.86 -0.62 -28.51
C PHE A 12 39.45 -2.02 -28.33
N VAL A 13 38.71 -2.93 -27.70
CA VAL A 13 38.90 -4.38 -27.96
C VAL A 13 37.54 -5.02 -28.14
N ALA A 14 37.22 -5.34 -29.37
CA ALA A 14 36.16 -6.21 -29.76
C ALA A 14 36.57 -7.68 -29.52
N GLY A 15 35.75 -8.44 -28.84
CA GLY A 15 35.91 -9.88 -28.71
C GLY A 15 34.57 -10.58 -28.98
N ALA A 16 34.38 -10.96 -30.23
CA ALA A 16 33.32 -11.89 -30.63
C ALA A 16 33.73 -13.31 -30.26
N VAL A 17 32.90 -14.03 -29.50
CA VAL A 17 33.03 -15.48 -29.40
C VAL A 17 31.71 -16.10 -29.89
N LEU A 18 31.82 -16.66 -31.09
CA LEU A 18 30.87 -17.64 -31.62
C LEU A 18 31.10 -18.96 -30.91
N LEU A 19 30.08 -19.63 -30.42
CA LEU A 19 30.13 -21.06 -30.20
C LEU A 19 28.81 -21.74 -30.56
N ALA A 20 29.04 -22.77 -31.35
CA ALA A 20 28.16 -23.53 -32.19
C ALA A 20 27.13 -24.39 -31.41
N ALA A 21 26.02 -24.59 -32.10
CA ALA A 21 25.01 -25.57 -31.80
C ALA A 21 25.55 -27.00 -31.93
N VAL A 22 25.22 -27.86 -30.98
CA VAL A 22 25.25 -29.32 -31.15
C VAL A 22 23.84 -29.85 -30.95
N PHE A 23 23.26 -30.27 -32.09
CA PHE A 23 22.05 -31.08 -32.20
C PHE A 23 22.43 -32.56 -32.02
N LEU A 24 21.81 -33.27 -31.11
CA LEU A 24 21.57 -34.71 -31.11
C LEU A 24 20.37 -34.92 -30.16
N GLY A 25 19.18 -35.21 -30.55
CA GLY A 25 18.71 -36.36 -31.30
C GLY A 25 18.10 -37.37 -30.30
N GLY A 26 16.74 -37.53 -30.36
CA GLY A 26 16.10 -38.78 -29.95
C GLY A 26 15.14 -38.68 -28.76
N ASN A 27 13.90 -38.75 -28.85
CA ASN A 27 12.97 -39.83 -28.96
C ASN A 27 11.55 -39.37 -28.57
N SER A 28 10.65 -39.60 -29.51
CA SER A 28 9.21 -39.42 -29.35
C SER A 28 8.63 -40.49 -28.43
N THR A 29 7.81 -40.12 -27.48
CA THR A 29 6.70 -40.94 -26.99
C THR A 29 5.47 -40.06 -26.96
N GLU A 30 4.57 -40.36 -27.90
CA GLU A 30 3.20 -39.88 -27.93
C GLU A 30 2.45 -40.49 -26.75
N ASP A 31 2.02 -39.68 -25.80
CA ASP A 31 0.96 -40.05 -24.85
C ASP A 31 -0.31 -39.30 -25.23
N THR A 32 -1.23 -40.09 -25.74
CA THR A 32 -2.61 -39.72 -26.04
C THR A 32 -3.33 -39.32 -24.75
N VAL A 33 -3.69 -38.04 -24.63
CA VAL A 33 -4.62 -37.56 -23.59
C VAL A 33 -6.04 -37.76 -24.08
N GLU A 34 -6.70 -38.71 -23.46
CA GLU A 34 -8.11 -39.03 -23.58
C GLU A 34 -8.97 -37.86 -23.02
N THR A 35 -9.81 -37.33 -23.89
CA THR A 35 -10.75 -36.25 -23.59
C THR A 35 -11.94 -36.83 -22.80
N ALA A 36 -11.95 -36.67 -21.49
CA ALA A 36 -13.13 -36.95 -20.68
C ALA A 36 -14.06 -35.73 -20.66
N THR A 37 -15.11 -35.78 -21.46
CA THR A 37 -16.23 -34.84 -21.42
C THR A 37 -17.14 -35.24 -20.25
N ALA A 38 -17.05 -34.52 -19.14
CA ALA A 38 -18.04 -34.61 -18.06
C ALA A 38 -19.05 -33.48 -18.23
N ALA A 39 -20.21 -33.78 -18.70
CA ALA A 39 -21.39 -32.94 -18.65
C ALA A 39 -21.89 -32.90 -17.20
N SER A 40 -21.80 -31.74 -16.56
CA SER A 40 -22.45 -31.47 -15.27
C SER A 40 -23.81 -30.84 -15.52
N GLU A 41 -24.84 -31.61 -15.24
CA GLU A 41 -26.24 -31.25 -15.22
C GLU A 41 -26.52 -30.26 -14.09
N ALA A 42 -27.08 -29.09 -14.39
CA ALA A 42 -27.53 -28.09 -13.40
C ALA A 42 -28.87 -28.57 -12.80
N PRO A 43 -29.06 -28.44 -11.47
CA PRO A 43 -30.37 -28.70 -10.87
C PRO A 43 -31.30 -27.51 -11.14
N GLN A 44 -32.47 -27.83 -11.71
CA GLN A 44 -33.62 -26.94 -11.83
C GLN A 44 -34.24 -26.77 -10.44
N GLY A 45 -34.17 -25.55 -9.91
CA GLY A 45 -34.89 -25.17 -8.71
C GLY A 45 -36.27 -24.64 -9.04
N ASP A 46 -37.28 -25.20 -8.39
CA ASP A 46 -38.69 -24.86 -8.48
C ASP A 46 -38.98 -23.38 -8.16
N ALA A 47 -39.84 -22.79 -8.98
CA ALA A 47 -40.39 -21.48 -8.77
C ALA A 47 -41.45 -21.49 -7.64
N PRO A 48 -41.48 -20.50 -6.73
CA PRO A 48 -42.55 -20.40 -5.74
C PRO A 48 -43.86 -19.88 -6.39
N PRO A 49 -45.03 -20.24 -5.84
CA PRO A 49 -46.33 -19.91 -6.41
C PRO A 49 -46.69 -18.43 -6.25
N ALA A 50 -47.39 -17.94 -7.26
CA ALA A 50 -48.01 -16.61 -7.28
C ALA A 50 -49.00 -16.44 -6.12
N VAL A 51 -48.82 -15.38 -5.33
CA VAL A 51 -49.82 -14.93 -4.37
C VAL A 51 -50.72 -13.87 -4.97
N ASP A 52 -51.98 -14.16 -4.86
CA ASP A 52 -53.16 -13.41 -5.33
C ASP A 52 -53.27 -12.04 -4.68
N SER A 53 -53.53 -11.05 -5.51
CA SER A 53 -53.82 -9.66 -5.10
C SER A 53 -55.29 -9.54 -4.75
N SER A 54 -55.62 -9.31 -3.49
CA SER A 54 -56.94 -8.76 -3.14
C SER A 54 -56.87 -7.73 -2.03
N THR A 55 -57.19 -6.51 -2.44
CA THR A 55 -58.09 -5.53 -1.82
C THR A 55 -57.84 -5.02 -0.40
N GLY A 56 -57.49 -3.74 -0.32
CA GLY A 56 -58.27 -2.73 0.37
C GLY A 56 -58.12 -2.62 1.90
N ALA A 57 -57.58 -1.50 2.33
CA ALA A 57 -58.18 -0.63 3.33
C ALA A 57 -57.26 0.58 3.58
N ASP A 58 -57.89 1.75 3.53
CA ASP A 58 -57.33 3.03 3.99
C ASP A 58 -56.83 2.88 5.42
N GLY A 59 -55.54 3.03 5.60
CA GLY A 59 -54.87 3.13 6.90
C GLY A 59 -54.01 4.40 6.88
N ASP A 60 -54.47 5.37 7.65
CA ASP A 60 -53.73 6.57 8.03
C ASP A 60 -52.27 6.21 8.40
N VAL A 61 -51.32 6.55 7.52
CA VAL A 61 -49.89 6.37 7.84
C VAL A 61 -49.52 7.52 8.77
N ALA A 62 -49.57 7.23 10.07
CA ALA A 62 -48.89 8.04 11.07
C ALA A 62 -47.43 8.18 10.65
N LEU A 63 -46.97 9.43 10.51
CA LEU A 63 -45.57 9.77 10.28
C LEU A 63 -44.76 9.14 11.41
N ASP A 64 -44.04 8.11 11.05
CA ASP A 64 -43.08 7.41 11.95
C ASP A 64 -42.10 8.47 12.45
N GLU A 65 -42.23 8.78 13.72
CA GLU A 65 -41.33 9.66 14.46
C GLU A 65 -39.93 8.99 14.42
N GLN A 66 -39.09 9.55 13.57
CA GLN A 66 -37.74 9.09 13.32
C GLN A 66 -37.01 8.94 14.64
N ALA A 67 -36.81 7.70 15.08
CA ALA A 67 -36.05 7.39 16.28
C ALA A 67 -34.72 8.19 16.25
N PRO A 68 -34.30 8.81 17.37
CA PRO A 68 -33.06 9.56 17.40
C PRO A 68 -31.93 8.64 16.96
N ALA A 69 -31.17 9.07 15.96
CA ALA A 69 -30.00 8.35 15.49
C ALA A 69 -29.13 8.04 16.70
N ALA A 70 -28.86 6.75 16.92
CA ALA A 70 -27.97 6.31 17.99
C ALA A 70 -26.64 7.08 17.85
N THR A 71 -26.36 7.95 18.82
CA THR A 71 -25.08 8.69 18.85
C THR A 71 -23.99 7.63 18.97
N GLN A 72 -23.21 7.46 17.92
CA GLN A 72 -22.01 6.62 17.97
C GLN A 72 -21.10 7.16 19.08
N PRO A 73 -20.45 6.28 19.87
CA PRO A 73 -19.48 6.73 20.85
C PRO A 73 -18.41 7.58 20.16
N ALA A 74 -18.05 8.71 20.75
CA ALA A 74 -17.01 9.56 20.20
C ALA A 74 -15.68 8.78 20.18
N ILE A 75 -14.97 8.84 19.05
CA ILE A 75 -13.62 8.28 18.92
C ILE A 75 -12.72 9.04 19.89
N PRO A 76 -11.99 8.34 20.79
CA PRO A 76 -11.09 9.01 21.74
C PRO A 76 -9.91 9.65 21.02
N GLU A 77 -9.35 10.72 21.62
CA GLU A 77 -8.12 11.31 21.09
C GLU A 77 -6.98 10.27 21.15
N PRO A 78 -6.25 10.05 20.02
CA PRO A 78 -5.15 9.11 19.97
C PRO A 78 -3.93 9.62 20.74
N ASP A 79 -3.10 8.70 21.22
CA ASP A 79 -1.83 9.00 21.89
C ASP A 79 -0.91 9.86 21.01
N ASN A 80 0.00 10.62 21.64
CA ASN A 80 1.06 11.36 20.95
C ASN A 80 2.41 10.71 21.29
N TYR A 81 3.10 10.17 20.27
CA TYR A 81 4.39 9.50 20.39
C TYR A 81 5.57 10.46 20.10
N GLY A 82 5.28 11.74 19.83
CA GLY A 82 6.26 12.75 19.48
C GLY A 82 6.45 12.94 17.98
N PRO A 83 7.39 13.84 17.57
CA PRO A 83 7.57 14.22 16.18
C PRO A 83 8.04 13.06 15.30
N ARG A 84 7.57 13.06 14.05
CA ARG A 84 8.06 12.16 13.00
C ARG A 84 9.55 12.39 12.73
N LEU A 85 10.18 11.40 12.14
CA LEU A 85 11.48 11.54 11.49
C LEU A 85 11.28 11.88 10.00
N ASP A 86 12.30 12.47 9.38
CA ASP A 86 12.36 12.57 7.93
C ASP A 86 12.80 11.26 7.29
N LEU A 87 12.56 11.16 5.97
CA LEU A 87 13.13 10.10 5.15
C LEU A 87 14.42 10.64 4.51
N VAL A 88 15.51 9.91 4.66
CA VAL A 88 16.83 10.31 4.17
C VAL A 88 17.44 9.27 3.25
N ASN A 89 18.33 9.70 2.35
CA ASN A 89 19.14 8.83 1.50
C ASN A 89 18.33 7.79 0.69
N LEU A 90 17.14 8.17 0.24
CA LEU A 90 16.30 7.33 -0.60
C LEU A 90 16.92 7.16 -1.99
N GLN A 91 16.74 5.99 -2.58
CA GLN A 91 17.14 5.74 -3.98
C GLN A 91 16.19 6.43 -4.97
N GLY A 92 14.94 6.68 -4.58
CA GLY A 92 13.91 7.30 -5.41
C GLY A 92 12.51 6.98 -4.91
N TRP A 93 11.53 7.32 -5.75
CA TRP A 93 10.11 7.11 -5.48
C TRP A 93 9.43 6.42 -6.65
N ILE A 94 8.40 5.64 -6.36
CA ILE A 94 7.47 5.05 -7.34
C ILE A 94 6.08 5.67 -7.07
N ASN A 95 5.28 5.86 -8.11
CA ASN A 95 3.93 6.45 -8.08
C ASN A 95 3.86 7.90 -7.60
N SER A 96 4.97 8.62 -7.49
CA SER A 96 4.94 10.01 -7.01
C SER A 96 6.14 10.81 -7.46
N ASP A 97 5.96 12.12 -7.54
CA ASP A 97 7.02 13.11 -7.80
C ASP A 97 7.50 13.77 -6.49
N ILE A 98 6.94 13.39 -5.32
CA ILE A 98 7.41 13.92 -4.04
C ILE A 98 8.84 13.45 -3.77
N THR A 99 9.61 14.28 -3.08
CA THR A 99 11.01 14.00 -2.75
C THR A 99 11.25 13.93 -1.25
N GLU A 100 10.41 14.59 -0.47
CA GLU A 100 10.55 14.75 0.99
C GLU A 100 9.16 14.65 1.66
N LEU A 101 9.12 14.18 2.91
CA LEU A 101 7.87 14.12 3.68
C LEU A 101 7.30 15.49 3.99
N ASP A 102 8.11 16.54 4.04
CA ASP A 102 7.68 17.92 4.29
C ASP A 102 6.70 18.45 3.23
N GLU A 103 6.72 17.88 2.02
CA GLU A 103 5.74 18.21 0.98
C GLU A 103 4.31 17.75 1.35
N LEU A 104 4.19 16.91 2.37
CA LEU A 104 2.92 16.41 2.90
C LEU A 104 2.49 17.12 4.20
N ASP A 105 3.20 18.15 4.64
CA ASP A 105 2.86 18.92 5.83
C ASP A 105 1.43 19.48 5.72
N GLY A 106 0.70 19.40 6.83
CA GLY A 106 -0.71 19.79 6.87
C GLY A 106 -1.69 18.68 6.49
N LYS A 107 -1.22 17.54 6.02
CA LYS A 107 -2.03 16.32 5.78
C LYS A 107 -1.83 15.30 6.89
N VAL A 108 -2.80 14.42 7.05
CA VAL A 108 -2.58 13.15 7.77
C VAL A 108 -1.74 12.25 6.88
N VAL A 109 -0.67 11.66 7.40
CA VAL A 109 0.17 10.74 6.65
C VAL A 109 0.15 9.36 7.30
N VAL A 110 -0.20 8.33 6.54
CA VAL A 110 -0.04 6.93 6.93
C VAL A 110 1.26 6.42 6.33
N LEU A 111 2.29 6.21 7.17
CA LEU A 111 3.58 5.73 6.73
C LEU A 111 3.73 4.25 7.07
N GLU A 112 3.99 3.42 6.05
CA GLU A 112 4.13 1.98 6.18
C GLU A 112 5.54 1.52 5.78
N LEU A 113 6.31 1.00 6.75
CA LEU A 113 7.55 0.28 6.46
C LEU A 113 7.20 -1.13 5.99
N TRP A 114 7.52 -1.46 4.75
CA TRP A 114 7.13 -2.70 4.12
C TRP A 114 8.17 -3.28 3.16
N THR A 115 7.94 -4.50 2.69
CA THR A 115 8.63 -5.09 1.56
C THR A 115 7.72 -6.08 0.85
N PHE A 116 7.91 -6.26 -0.45
CA PHE A 116 6.99 -7.05 -1.26
C PHE A 116 7.05 -8.56 -0.99
N GLY A 117 8.15 -9.09 -0.46
CA GLY A 117 8.29 -10.51 -0.10
C GLY A 117 7.69 -10.87 1.27
N CYS A 118 7.32 -9.87 2.07
CA CYS A 118 6.78 -10.08 3.41
C CYS A 118 5.30 -10.45 3.36
N PHE A 119 4.94 -11.63 3.83
CA PHE A 119 3.56 -12.13 3.83
C PHE A 119 2.58 -11.22 4.59
N ASN A 120 2.94 -10.78 5.80
CA ASN A 120 2.10 -9.89 6.60
C ASN A 120 1.93 -8.51 5.96
N CYS A 121 2.94 -8.05 5.18
CA CYS A 121 2.82 -6.82 4.41
C CYS A 121 1.79 -6.97 3.29
N GLN A 122 1.82 -8.10 2.57
CA GLN A 122 0.86 -8.39 1.50
C GLN A 122 -0.57 -8.48 2.04
N ASN A 123 -0.78 -9.13 3.20
CA ASN A 123 -2.09 -9.26 3.84
C ASN A 123 -2.69 -7.89 4.22
N ARG A 124 -1.85 -6.89 4.49
CA ARG A 124 -2.29 -5.54 4.85
C ARG A 124 -2.76 -4.71 3.66
N ILE A 125 -2.25 -4.97 2.46
CA ILE A 125 -2.51 -4.16 1.25
C ILE A 125 -4.01 -3.94 1.00
N PRO A 126 -4.91 -4.93 1.08
CA PRO A 126 -6.34 -4.69 0.85
C PRO A 126 -6.94 -3.62 1.77
N HIS A 127 -6.62 -3.64 3.07
CA HIS A 127 -7.07 -2.61 3.99
C HIS A 127 -6.49 -1.22 3.65
N THR A 128 -5.20 -1.15 3.31
CA THR A 128 -4.56 0.10 2.89
C THR A 128 -5.19 0.65 1.61
N GLN A 129 -5.59 -0.22 0.67
CA GLN A 129 -6.34 0.17 -0.54
C GLN A 129 -7.73 0.74 -0.20
N GLU A 130 -8.46 0.13 0.73
CA GLU A 130 -9.76 0.62 1.19
C GLU A 130 -9.62 2.00 1.85
N LEU A 131 -8.63 2.16 2.73
CA LEU A 131 -8.32 3.43 3.37
C LEU A 131 -7.97 4.51 2.33
N TYR A 132 -7.11 4.17 1.35
CA TYR A 132 -6.71 5.07 0.28
C TYR A 132 -7.89 5.50 -0.61
N ALA A 133 -8.80 4.57 -0.90
CA ALA A 133 -9.97 4.84 -1.73
C ALA A 133 -11.03 5.71 -1.03
N ARG A 134 -11.17 5.59 0.31
CA ARG A 134 -12.19 6.31 1.08
C ARG A 134 -11.77 7.71 1.52
N THR A 135 -10.49 8.07 1.39
CA THR A 135 -9.94 9.35 1.84
C THR A 135 -9.56 10.27 0.68
N SER A 136 -9.60 11.59 0.91
CA SER A 136 -9.16 12.59 -0.06
C SER A 136 -7.62 12.74 -0.03
N ARG A 137 -7.02 12.88 -1.22
CA ARG A 137 -5.56 13.19 -1.33
C ARG A 137 -5.22 14.60 -0.84
N ASP A 138 -6.21 15.48 -0.71
CA ASP A 138 -5.99 16.82 -0.12
C ASP A 138 -5.79 16.75 1.39
N ASP A 139 -6.40 15.75 2.06
CA ASP A 139 -6.43 15.64 3.52
C ASP A 139 -5.51 14.55 4.06
N LEU A 140 -5.29 13.47 3.29
CA LEU A 140 -4.48 12.33 3.70
C LEU A 140 -3.63 11.81 2.53
N GLU A 141 -2.39 11.42 2.86
CA GLU A 141 -1.54 10.65 1.95
C GLU A 141 -1.06 9.36 2.63
N ILE A 142 -0.85 8.32 1.82
CA ILE A 142 -0.20 7.09 2.26
C ILE A 142 1.20 7.03 1.63
N VAL A 143 2.19 6.71 2.43
CA VAL A 143 3.58 6.55 2.01
C VAL A 143 4.08 5.16 2.39
N GLY A 144 4.33 4.33 1.40
CA GLY A 144 5.02 3.06 1.61
C GLY A 144 6.54 3.26 1.56
N VAL A 145 7.26 2.90 2.61
CA VAL A 145 8.73 2.87 2.60
C VAL A 145 9.17 1.43 2.36
N HIS A 146 9.61 1.15 1.14
CA HIS A 146 10.07 -0.18 0.77
C HIS A 146 11.51 -0.39 1.24
N ALA A 147 11.67 -1.27 2.24
CA ALA A 147 12.96 -1.64 2.82
C ALA A 147 13.18 -3.15 2.66
N PRO A 148 14.12 -3.60 1.82
CA PRO A 148 14.28 -5.01 1.45
C PRO A 148 14.67 -5.89 2.65
N GLU A 149 14.00 -7.03 2.82
CA GLU A 149 14.41 -8.07 3.76
C GLU A 149 15.47 -8.98 3.12
N PHE A 150 15.26 -9.33 1.85
CA PHE A 150 16.12 -10.22 1.07
C PHE A 150 16.76 -9.49 -0.13
N ASP A 151 17.85 -10.06 -0.66
CA ASP A 151 18.59 -9.42 -1.76
C ASP A 151 17.77 -9.26 -3.05
N PHE A 152 16.86 -10.20 -3.35
CA PHE A 152 16.01 -10.10 -4.54
C PHE A 152 15.00 -8.95 -4.50
N GLU A 153 14.77 -8.38 -3.32
CA GLU A 153 13.88 -7.25 -3.11
C GLU A 153 14.56 -5.88 -3.33
N ARG A 154 15.85 -5.87 -3.67
CA ARG A 154 16.62 -4.63 -3.91
C ARG A 154 16.46 -4.08 -5.32
N GLU A 155 16.10 -4.94 -6.25
CA GLU A 155 16.05 -4.60 -7.67
C GLU A 155 14.81 -3.75 -7.99
N VAL A 156 15.03 -2.49 -8.40
CA VAL A 156 13.94 -1.55 -8.70
C VAL A 156 12.90 -2.15 -9.66
N PRO A 157 13.28 -2.82 -10.78
CA PRO A 157 12.29 -3.44 -11.65
C PRO A 157 11.48 -4.57 -11.00
N ALA A 158 11.97 -5.19 -9.93
CA ALA A 158 11.21 -6.18 -9.17
C ALA A 158 10.20 -5.50 -8.23
N ILE A 159 10.61 -4.38 -7.61
CA ILE A 159 9.73 -3.56 -6.77
C ILE A 159 8.60 -2.97 -7.61
N GLU A 160 8.91 -2.37 -8.78
CA GLU A 160 7.90 -1.80 -9.69
C GLU A 160 6.86 -2.84 -10.12
N ARG A 161 7.31 -4.06 -10.46
CA ARG A 161 6.39 -5.16 -10.79
C ARG A 161 5.49 -5.51 -9.59
N ALA A 162 6.06 -5.66 -8.41
CA ALA A 162 5.31 -6.00 -7.21
C ALA A 162 4.29 -4.90 -6.84
N VAL A 163 4.69 -3.63 -6.93
CA VAL A 163 3.80 -2.46 -6.75
C VAL A 163 2.61 -2.55 -7.71
N SER A 164 2.88 -2.85 -9.00
CA SER A 164 1.83 -3.02 -10.01
C SER A 164 0.96 -4.24 -9.75
N ASP A 165 1.56 -5.39 -9.46
CA ASP A 165 0.85 -6.67 -9.27
C ASP A 165 -0.06 -6.65 -8.03
N PHE A 166 0.35 -5.94 -6.99
CA PHE A 166 -0.44 -5.76 -5.77
C PHE A 166 -1.44 -4.58 -5.86
N GLY A 167 -1.44 -3.81 -6.96
CA GLY A 167 -2.31 -2.65 -7.12
C GLY A 167 -2.01 -1.53 -6.12
N VAL A 168 -0.76 -1.37 -5.73
CA VAL A 168 -0.28 -0.25 -4.90
C VAL A 168 -0.24 1.01 -5.76
N THR A 169 -1.02 2.02 -5.40
CA THR A 169 -1.14 3.27 -6.17
C THR A 169 -0.68 4.51 -5.42
N TRP A 170 -0.36 4.37 -4.14
CA TRP A 170 0.22 5.44 -3.31
C TRP A 170 1.72 5.56 -3.50
N PRO A 171 2.33 6.68 -3.09
CA PRO A 171 3.77 6.89 -3.09
C PRO A 171 4.56 5.80 -2.41
N VAL A 172 5.63 5.31 -3.06
CA VAL A 172 6.54 4.32 -2.49
C VAL A 172 7.96 4.86 -2.53
N ALA A 173 8.52 5.13 -1.36
CA ALA A 173 9.91 5.51 -1.15
C ALA A 173 10.82 4.27 -1.13
N LEU A 174 11.96 4.33 -1.79
CA LEU A 174 12.91 3.23 -1.89
C LEU A 174 14.06 3.40 -0.89
N ASP A 175 14.11 2.53 0.14
CA ASP A 175 15.13 2.51 1.21
C ASP A 175 16.02 1.25 1.10
N PRO A 176 16.86 1.12 0.02
CA PRO A 176 17.62 -0.11 -0.27
C PRO A 176 18.61 -0.45 0.84
N ASP A 177 19.13 0.53 1.54
CA ASP A 177 20.11 0.35 2.62
C ASP A 177 19.46 0.21 3.99
N LYS A 178 18.13 0.28 4.07
CA LYS A 178 17.35 0.18 5.31
C LYS A 178 17.75 1.23 6.35
N GLU A 179 18.13 2.41 5.92
CA GLU A 179 18.52 3.49 6.82
C GLU A 179 17.29 4.03 7.55
N ASN A 180 16.25 4.34 6.80
CA ASN A 180 14.98 4.80 7.35
C ASN A 180 14.29 3.69 8.14
N PHE A 181 14.27 2.47 7.61
CA PHE A 181 13.73 1.30 8.32
C PHE A 181 14.35 1.12 9.71
N ARG A 182 15.66 1.38 9.85
CA ARG A 182 16.34 1.28 11.15
C ARG A 182 16.08 2.47 12.04
N ALA A 183 16.08 3.69 11.49
CA ALA A 183 15.88 4.92 12.24
C ALA A 183 14.48 5.00 12.84
N TRP A 184 13.45 4.73 12.04
CA TRP A 184 12.05 4.77 12.47
C TRP A 184 11.69 3.68 13.50
N GLN A 185 12.53 2.67 13.67
CA GLN A 185 12.35 1.58 14.63
C GLN A 185 13.47 1.54 15.67
N GLU A 186 14.12 2.67 15.94
CA GLU A 186 15.20 2.77 16.93
C GLU A 186 14.70 2.41 18.33
N GLY A 187 15.56 1.74 19.10
CA GLY A 187 15.26 1.33 20.49
C GLY A 187 14.33 0.12 20.61
N GLY A 188 13.80 -0.43 19.51
CA GLY A 188 12.88 -1.56 19.50
C GLY A 188 13.31 -2.71 18.61
N ARG A 189 12.44 -3.72 18.55
CA ARG A 189 12.56 -4.79 17.55
C ARG A 189 12.13 -4.24 16.20
N ARG A 190 12.86 -4.60 15.14
CA ARG A 190 12.61 -4.19 13.77
C ARG A 190 11.84 -5.26 13.04
N PHE A 191 10.64 -4.91 12.58
CA PHE A 191 9.72 -5.83 11.90
C PHE A 191 9.09 -5.20 10.68
N TRP A 192 8.63 -6.04 9.77
CA TRP A 192 7.72 -5.73 8.68
C TRP A 192 6.36 -6.39 8.93
N PRO A 193 5.24 -5.74 8.59
CA PRO A 193 5.14 -4.31 8.38
C PRO A 193 5.26 -3.54 9.71
N ARG A 194 5.49 -2.25 9.63
CA ARG A 194 5.25 -1.34 10.74
C ARG A 194 4.54 -0.11 10.21
N THR A 195 3.50 0.32 10.89
CA THR A 195 2.64 1.41 10.45
C THR A 195 2.64 2.53 11.48
N TYR A 196 2.73 3.74 10.96
CA TYR A 196 2.60 4.98 11.71
C TYR A 196 1.48 5.82 11.11
N VAL A 197 0.72 6.55 11.95
CA VAL A 197 -0.11 7.67 11.50
C VAL A 197 0.50 8.94 12.06
N ILE A 198 0.70 9.90 11.18
CA ILE A 198 1.30 11.20 11.48
C ILE A 198 0.20 12.23 11.29
N ASP A 199 0.02 13.11 12.26
CA ASP A 199 -0.97 14.18 12.16
C ASP A 199 -0.46 15.37 11.32
N GLN A 200 -1.33 16.34 11.10
CA GLN A 200 -1.07 17.53 10.29
C GLN A 200 0.03 18.45 10.87
N ASN A 201 0.44 18.24 12.13
CA ASN A 201 1.56 18.95 12.77
C ASN A 201 2.88 18.18 12.67
N GLY A 202 2.86 16.96 12.12
CA GLY A 202 4.02 16.09 12.02
C GLY A 202 4.27 15.22 13.26
N ASP A 203 3.31 15.11 14.18
CA ASP A 203 3.42 14.23 15.35
C ASP A 203 2.86 12.83 15.03
N ILE A 204 3.56 11.81 15.51
CA ILE A 204 3.12 10.41 15.38
C ILE A 204 1.97 10.16 16.38
N ARG A 205 0.81 9.72 15.88
CA ARG A 205 -0.40 9.48 16.67
C ARG A 205 -0.81 8.00 16.72
N PHE A 206 -0.19 7.18 15.89
CA PHE A 206 -0.37 5.73 15.89
C PHE A 206 0.96 5.06 15.55
N ASN A 207 1.21 3.89 16.16
CA ASN A 207 2.45 3.14 15.96
C ASN A 207 2.20 1.65 16.24
N HIS A 208 2.07 0.86 15.18
CA HIS A 208 1.78 -0.56 15.26
C HIS A 208 2.82 -1.42 14.55
N ILE A 209 3.21 -2.54 15.18
CA ILE A 209 4.13 -3.53 14.64
C ILE A 209 3.34 -4.75 14.14
N GLY A 210 3.55 -5.11 12.88
CA GLY A 210 2.95 -6.29 12.28
C GLY A 210 1.63 -5.99 11.58
N GLU A 211 0.96 -7.06 11.17
CA GLU A 211 -0.38 -7.05 10.61
C GLU A 211 -1.42 -6.82 11.72
N GLY A 212 -2.58 -6.23 11.37
CA GLY A 212 -3.68 -6.02 12.29
C GLY A 212 -3.81 -4.59 12.81
N ALA A 213 -4.52 -4.41 13.93
CA ALA A 213 -4.90 -3.13 14.53
C ALA A 213 -5.62 -2.19 13.53
N TYR A 214 -6.41 -2.77 12.62
CA TYR A 214 -7.08 -2.01 11.55
C TYR A 214 -8.12 -1.03 12.09
N ASP A 215 -8.94 -1.47 13.04
CA ASP A 215 -9.96 -0.61 13.66
C ASP A 215 -9.31 0.59 14.39
N GLU A 216 -8.21 0.37 15.12
CA GLU A 216 -7.48 1.42 15.82
C GLU A 216 -6.80 2.41 14.85
N LEU A 217 -6.28 1.89 13.73
CA LEU A 217 -5.73 2.71 12.65
C LEU A 217 -6.82 3.60 12.06
N ASP A 218 -7.96 2.99 11.70
CA ASP A 218 -9.09 3.71 11.08
C ASP A 218 -9.65 4.76 12.04
N ASP A 219 -9.86 4.42 13.30
CA ASP A 219 -10.30 5.35 14.34
C ASP A 219 -9.31 6.51 14.50
N THR A 220 -8.00 6.22 14.49
CA THR A 220 -6.98 7.29 14.56
C THR A 220 -7.05 8.23 13.36
N VAL A 221 -7.13 7.69 12.16
CA VAL A 221 -7.25 8.48 10.92
C VAL A 221 -8.53 9.32 10.95
N ASP A 222 -9.66 8.70 11.27
CA ASP A 222 -10.96 9.37 11.29
C ASP A 222 -11.00 10.49 12.34
N TYR A 223 -10.41 10.26 13.53
CA TYR A 223 -10.26 11.29 14.55
C TYR A 223 -9.45 12.49 14.03
N LEU A 224 -8.28 12.25 13.41
CA LEU A 224 -7.39 13.30 12.94
C LEU A 224 -8.01 14.10 11.78
N LEU A 225 -8.72 13.44 10.87
CA LEU A 225 -9.43 14.10 9.77
C LEU A 225 -10.61 14.96 10.27
N ALA A 226 -11.29 14.51 11.33
CA ALA A 226 -12.39 15.26 11.95
C ALA A 226 -11.93 16.41 12.84
N ASN A 227 -10.67 16.39 13.33
CA ASN A 227 -10.10 17.36 14.26
C ASN A 227 -8.79 17.96 13.73
N PRO A 228 -8.81 18.67 12.58
CA PRO A 228 -7.60 19.29 12.06
C PRO A 228 -7.09 20.38 13.05
N PRO A 229 -5.77 20.57 13.16
CA PRO A 229 -5.21 21.59 14.03
C PRO A 229 -5.71 22.98 13.63
N THR A 230 -5.98 23.80 14.64
CA THR A 230 -6.36 25.20 14.38
C THR A 230 -5.19 25.92 13.70
N PRO A 231 -5.38 26.58 12.56
CA PRO A 231 -4.31 27.32 11.92
C PRO A 231 -3.69 28.31 12.91
N THR A 232 -2.42 28.12 13.25
CA THR A 232 -1.68 29.10 14.05
C THR A 232 -1.46 30.31 13.15
N THR A 233 -2.22 31.38 13.37
CA THR A 233 -1.95 32.68 12.72
C THR A 233 -0.57 33.13 13.18
N ALA A 234 0.41 33.01 12.29
CA ALA A 234 1.74 33.60 12.53
C ALA A 234 1.57 35.11 12.72
N SER A 235 1.97 35.59 13.90
CA SER A 235 1.96 37.00 14.28
C SER A 235 3.20 37.68 13.78
#